data_69707580f4d51b9272c8f8f8422fddd9
#
_entry.id   69707580f4d51b9272c8f8f8422fddd9
#
_cell.length_a   1.000
_cell.length_b   1.000
_cell.length_c   1.000
_cell.angle_alpha   90.00
_cell.angle_beta   90.00
_cell.angle_gamma   90.00
#
_symmetry.space_group_name_H-M   'P 1'
#
loop_
_entity.id
_entity.type
_entity.pdbx_description
1 polymer ?
#
loop_
_entity_poly.entity_id
_entity_poly.type
_entity_poly.pdbx_seq_one_letter_code
_entity_poly.pdbx_strand_id
1 'polypeptide(L)'
;MITMPKRILALGCLAGAIAAGCSGGPTDLDKWIAETKAKPGGRIDPLPEVKPYETFAYNVGNLRSPFQPIGPNSIAGGGVRPSTRRNREFLEGFSLDTLRMVGTFKVASNFYGLVQSKDGLVHKVQPGNYLGQNDGKITDISASKISLVEIIPDGLGGYVERPASLALTD
;
A
#
# COMPACT_ATOMS: atom_id res chain seq x y z
N MET A 1 11.06 -12.52 -101.77
CA MET A 1 10.61 -13.59 -100.83
C MET A 1 11.74 -13.83 -99.88
N ILE A 2 11.65 -13.30 -98.65
CA ILE A 2 12.70 -13.43 -97.61
C ILE A 2 12.29 -14.59 -96.74
N THR A 3 12.99 -15.72 -96.91
CA THR A 3 12.80 -16.92 -96.07
C THR A 3 13.50 -16.70 -94.69
N MET A 4 12.71 -16.35 -93.69
CA MET A 4 13.25 -16.28 -92.26
C MET A 4 13.74 -17.66 -91.81
N PRO A 5 14.93 -17.73 -91.29
CA PRO A 5 15.48 -19.01 -90.83
C PRO A 5 14.66 -19.51 -89.58
N LYS A 6 14.26 -20.77 -89.68
CA LYS A 6 13.45 -21.49 -88.64
C LYS A 6 13.94 -21.29 -87.19
N ARG A 7 15.21 -20.98 -87.00
CA ARG A 7 15.85 -20.72 -85.67
C ARG A 7 15.38 -19.41 -85.05
N ILE A 8 15.09 -18.36 -85.88
CA ILE A 8 14.60 -17.07 -85.39
C ILE A 8 13.13 -17.19 -84.97
N LEU A 9 12.35 -18.01 -85.66
CA LEU A 9 10.95 -18.27 -85.28
C LEU A 9 10.85 -19.05 -83.99
N ALA A 10 11.73 -20.01 -83.77
CA ALA A 10 11.79 -20.81 -82.50
C ALA A 10 12.19 -19.95 -81.32
N LEU A 11 13.13 -19.01 -81.51
CA LEU A 11 13.56 -18.11 -80.39
C LEU A 11 12.45 -17.11 -80.02
N GLY A 12 11.67 -16.64 -81.02
CA GLY A 12 10.50 -15.76 -80.79
C GLY A 12 9.39 -16.44 -79.98
N CYS A 13 9.09 -17.71 -80.28
CA CYS A 13 8.11 -18.48 -79.55
C CYS A 13 8.54 -18.76 -78.11
N LEU A 14 9.83 -19.00 -77.88
CA LEU A 14 10.35 -19.25 -76.50
C LEU A 14 10.31 -17.98 -75.66
N ALA A 15 10.61 -16.81 -76.20
CA ALA A 15 10.51 -15.50 -75.55
C ALA A 15 9.06 -15.14 -75.19
N GLY A 16 8.10 -15.43 -76.10
CA GLY A 16 6.68 -15.23 -75.83
C GLY A 16 6.09 -16.09 -74.71
N ALA A 17 6.58 -17.34 -74.56
CA ALA A 17 6.13 -18.23 -73.52
C ALA A 17 6.59 -17.79 -72.10
N ILE A 18 7.75 -17.14 -72.03
CA ILE A 18 8.28 -16.64 -70.71
C ILE A 18 7.51 -15.36 -70.27
N ALA A 19 7.06 -14.54 -71.24
CA ALA A 19 6.28 -13.33 -70.93
C ALA A 19 4.84 -13.62 -70.47
N ALA A 20 4.26 -14.73 -70.86
CA ALA A 20 2.90 -15.13 -70.43
C ALA A 20 2.83 -15.66 -68.98
N GLY A 21 3.96 -15.98 -68.36
CA GLY A 21 4.01 -16.53 -66.99
C GLY A 21 3.83 -15.52 -65.87
N CYS A 22 3.88 -14.21 -66.11
CA CYS A 22 3.84 -13.16 -65.09
C CYS A 22 2.47 -12.51 -64.88
N SER A 23 1.38 -13.05 -65.48
CA SER A 23 0.04 -12.48 -65.34
C SER A 23 -0.74 -13.03 -64.10
N GLY A 24 -0.07 -13.66 -63.14
CA GLY A 24 -0.64 -13.94 -61.84
C GLY A 24 -0.73 -12.67 -61.00
N GLY A 25 -1.63 -11.76 -61.39
CA GLY A 25 -1.92 -10.57 -60.61
C GLY A 25 -2.47 -10.94 -59.22
N PRO A 26 -2.59 -9.97 -58.30
CA PRO A 26 -2.99 -10.15 -56.90
C PRO A 26 -4.47 -10.55 -56.71
N THR A 27 -5.00 -11.36 -57.65
CA THR A 27 -6.41 -11.80 -57.67
C THR A 27 -6.77 -12.60 -56.40
N ASP A 28 -5.84 -13.29 -55.79
CA ASP A 28 -6.06 -14.03 -54.56
C ASP A 28 -6.19 -13.08 -53.35
N LEU A 29 -5.34 -12.06 -53.32
CA LEU A 29 -5.40 -11.03 -52.28
C LEU A 29 -6.67 -10.17 -52.39
N ASP A 30 -7.06 -9.80 -53.63
CA ASP A 30 -8.28 -9.04 -53.86
C ASP A 30 -9.54 -9.84 -53.46
N LYS A 31 -9.57 -11.13 -53.76
CA LYS A 31 -10.64 -12.02 -53.33
C LYS A 31 -10.67 -12.12 -51.83
N TRP A 32 -9.52 -12.33 -51.16
CA TRP A 32 -9.45 -12.41 -49.71
C TRP A 32 -9.90 -11.12 -49.03
N ILE A 33 -9.51 -9.96 -49.55
CA ILE A 33 -9.96 -8.64 -49.09
C ILE A 33 -11.47 -8.49 -49.26
N ALA A 34 -12.01 -8.88 -50.42
CA ALA A 34 -13.44 -8.80 -50.70
C ALA A 34 -14.24 -9.73 -49.73
N GLU A 35 -13.79 -10.97 -49.55
CA GLU A 35 -14.39 -11.90 -48.60
C GLU A 35 -14.30 -11.43 -47.17
N THR A 36 -13.17 -10.83 -46.79
CA THR A 36 -12.98 -10.32 -45.43
C THR A 36 -13.85 -9.10 -45.13
N LYS A 37 -14.02 -8.22 -46.15
CA LYS A 37 -14.92 -7.05 -46.06
C LYS A 37 -16.40 -7.46 -46.10
N ALA A 38 -16.74 -8.55 -46.81
CA ALA A 38 -18.11 -9.06 -46.88
C ALA A 38 -18.53 -9.80 -45.59
N LYS A 39 -17.59 -10.20 -44.71
CA LYS A 39 -17.94 -10.78 -43.44
C LYS A 39 -18.65 -9.73 -42.58
N PRO A 40 -19.87 -9.99 -42.12
CA PRO A 40 -20.55 -9.05 -41.24
C PRO A 40 -19.69 -8.81 -40.01
N GLY A 41 -19.45 -7.54 -39.68
CA GLY A 41 -18.73 -7.17 -38.47
C GLY A 41 -19.38 -7.83 -37.25
N GLY A 42 -18.56 -8.35 -36.36
CA GLY A 42 -19.05 -8.95 -35.11
C GLY A 42 -20.02 -7.98 -34.40
N ARG A 43 -20.99 -8.55 -33.71
CA ARG A 43 -21.94 -7.76 -32.94
C ARG A 43 -21.14 -6.97 -31.90
N ILE A 44 -21.16 -5.66 -31.98
CA ILE A 44 -20.54 -4.81 -30.97
C ILE A 44 -21.48 -4.83 -29.76
N ASP A 45 -20.98 -5.30 -28.62
CA ASP A 45 -21.75 -5.24 -27.38
C ASP A 45 -22.09 -3.78 -27.06
N PRO A 46 -23.34 -3.48 -26.66
CA PRO A 46 -23.70 -2.12 -26.29
C PRO A 46 -22.81 -1.65 -25.13
N LEU A 47 -22.39 -0.40 -25.20
CA LEU A 47 -21.61 0.24 -24.13
C LEU A 47 -22.39 0.06 -22.81
N PRO A 48 -21.68 -0.27 -21.69
CA PRO A 48 -22.32 -0.35 -20.38
C PRO A 48 -22.95 1.01 -20.06
N GLU A 49 -24.19 0.98 -19.57
CA GLU A 49 -24.87 2.18 -19.10
C GLU A 49 -24.06 2.79 -17.94
N VAL A 50 -23.58 4.00 -18.16
CA VAL A 50 -22.92 4.77 -17.08
C VAL A 50 -23.99 5.22 -16.12
N LYS A 51 -24.12 4.53 -14.98
CA LYS A 51 -24.98 5.00 -13.89
C LYS A 51 -24.41 6.33 -13.38
N PRO A 52 -25.21 7.42 -13.38
CA PRO A 52 -24.75 8.65 -12.77
C PRO A 52 -24.45 8.36 -11.30
N TYR A 53 -23.21 8.63 -10.87
CA TYR A 53 -22.89 8.53 -9.46
C TYR A 53 -23.54 9.70 -8.71
N GLU A 54 -24.08 9.40 -7.53
CA GLU A 54 -24.59 10.44 -6.66
C GLU A 54 -23.41 11.26 -6.15
N THR A 55 -23.43 12.57 -6.43
CA THR A 55 -22.41 13.48 -5.94
C THR A 55 -22.58 13.62 -4.42
N PHE A 56 -21.59 13.19 -3.66
CA PHE A 56 -21.57 13.41 -2.22
C PHE A 56 -21.34 14.89 -1.94
N ALA A 57 -22.34 15.56 -1.40
CA ALA A 57 -22.20 16.92 -0.90
C ALA A 57 -21.49 16.89 0.45
N TYR A 58 -20.23 17.29 0.48
CA TYR A 58 -19.47 17.40 1.73
C TYR A 58 -20.00 18.58 2.55
N ASN A 59 -20.78 18.27 3.58
CA ASN A 59 -21.31 19.27 4.50
C ASN A 59 -20.49 19.28 5.80
N VAL A 60 -19.61 20.24 5.92
CA VAL A 60 -18.73 20.46 7.10
C VAL A 60 -19.34 21.35 8.18
N GLY A 61 -20.63 21.62 8.12
CA GLY A 61 -21.35 22.59 8.94
C GLY A 61 -20.73 23.02 10.28
N ASN A 62 -20.31 22.06 11.11
CA ASN A 62 -19.78 22.34 12.45
C ASN A 62 -18.39 21.73 12.71
N LEU A 63 -17.72 21.16 11.68
CA LEU A 63 -16.39 20.62 11.86
C LEU A 63 -15.35 21.72 11.68
N ARG A 64 -14.36 21.74 12.56
CA ARG A 64 -13.23 22.65 12.46
C ARG A 64 -12.42 22.36 11.20
N SER A 65 -12.04 23.41 10.48
CA SER A 65 -11.12 23.26 9.35
C SER A 65 -9.79 22.63 9.79
N PRO A 66 -9.31 21.57 9.12
CA PRO A 66 -8.02 20.95 9.45
C PRO A 66 -6.83 21.89 9.25
N PHE A 67 -7.02 22.98 8.51
CA PHE A 67 -5.98 23.99 8.22
C PHE A 67 -6.01 25.19 9.17
N GLN A 68 -6.95 25.25 10.10
CA GLN A 68 -6.90 26.28 11.13
C GLN A 68 -5.82 25.93 12.15
N PRO A 69 -4.88 26.86 12.44
CA PRO A 69 -3.88 26.61 13.45
C PRO A 69 -4.54 26.35 14.79
N ILE A 70 -4.05 25.35 15.50
CA ILE A 70 -4.47 25.07 16.88
C ILE A 70 -3.85 26.19 17.71
N GLY A 71 -4.67 27.15 18.13
CA GLY A 71 -4.17 28.23 19.01
C GLY A 71 -3.68 27.65 20.34
N PRO A 72 -2.71 28.32 20.97
CA PRO A 72 -2.14 27.87 22.27
C PRO A 72 -3.20 27.70 23.36
N ASN A 73 -4.33 28.38 23.25
CA ASN A 73 -5.43 28.26 24.20
C ASN A 73 -6.31 27.01 24.00
N SER A 74 -6.29 26.38 22.83
CA SER A 74 -7.02 25.13 22.62
C SER A 74 -6.28 23.91 23.20
N ILE A 75 -4.99 24.07 23.50
CA ILE A 75 -4.14 23.09 24.17
C ILE A 75 -4.19 23.28 25.71
N ALA A 76 -4.72 24.42 26.19
CA ALA A 76 -4.85 24.75 27.61
C ALA A 76 -5.94 23.96 28.34
N GLY A 77 -6.73 23.16 27.64
CA GLY A 77 -7.68 22.22 28.24
C GLY A 77 -6.97 20.98 28.75
N GLY A 78 -6.37 21.04 29.93
CA GLY A 78 -5.97 19.84 30.69
C GLY A 78 -5.01 18.89 29.99
N GLY A 79 -4.08 19.40 29.17
CA GLY A 79 -3.12 18.59 28.45
C GLY A 79 -2.30 17.72 29.41
N VAL A 80 -2.29 16.43 29.14
CA VAL A 80 -1.44 15.48 29.84
C VAL A 80 0.00 15.97 29.74
N ARG A 81 0.70 15.97 30.87
CA ARG A 81 2.13 16.31 30.92
C ARG A 81 2.91 15.20 31.57
N PRO A 82 4.15 14.96 31.14
CA PRO A 82 5.03 14.04 31.82
C PRO A 82 5.19 14.43 33.29
N SER A 83 5.11 13.46 34.20
CA SER A 83 5.25 13.73 35.63
C SER A 83 6.73 13.87 35.98
N THR A 84 7.16 15.10 36.21
CA THR A 84 8.54 15.40 36.63
C THR A 84 8.77 15.19 38.17
N ARG A 85 7.72 14.94 38.94
CA ARG A 85 7.79 14.82 40.41
C ARG A 85 8.07 13.42 40.93
N ARG A 86 8.11 12.39 40.04
CA ARG A 86 8.38 11.02 40.37
C ARG A 86 9.82 10.63 40.07
N ASN A 87 10.35 9.69 40.81
CA ASN A 87 11.62 9.06 40.42
C ASN A 87 11.36 8.20 39.19
N ARG A 88 12.23 8.29 38.18
CA ARG A 88 12.18 7.46 37.01
C ARG A 88 12.51 6.01 37.33
N GLU A 89 11.75 5.11 36.75
CA GLU A 89 12.03 3.69 36.82
C GLU A 89 13.17 3.30 35.87
N PHE A 90 13.86 2.21 36.16
CA PHE A 90 15.00 1.76 35.35
C PHE A 90 14.67 1.57 33.86
N LEU A 91 13.50 1.00 33.57
CA LEU A 91 13.04 0.73 32.20
C LEU A 91 12.68 1.98 31.41
N GLU A 92 12.53 3.13 32.03
CA GLU A 92 12.35 4.42 31.34
C GLU A 92 13.64 4.98 30.72
N GLY A 93 14.79 4.40 31.06
CA GLY A 93 16.06 4.72 30.40
C GLY A 93 16.19 4.14 29.00
N PHE A 94 15.34 3.20 28.63
CA PHE A 94 15.38 2.50 27.35
C PHE A 94 14.24 2.96 26.42
N SER A 95 14.50 2.98 25.14
CA SER A 95 13.45 3.15 24.13
C SER A 95 12.51 1.94 24.15
N LEU A 96 11.21 2.16 23.96
CA LEU A 96 10.22 1.08 23.93
C LEU A 96 10.57 -0.01 22.89
N ASP A 97 11.12 0.38 21.74
CA ASP A 97 11.52 -0.52 20.66
C ASP A 97 12.69 -1.46 21.04
N THR A 98 13.44 -1.12 22.09
CA THR A 98 14.55 -1.94 22.57
C THR A 98 14.16 -2.89 23.72
N LEU A 99 12.94 -2.76 24.19
CA LEU A 99 12.35 -3.60 25.23
C LEU A 99 11.56 -4.74 24.59
N ARG A 100 11.67 -5.92 25.16
CA ARG A 100 10.95 -7.12 24.68
C ARG A 100 10.19 -7.76 25.82
N MET A 101 8.94 -8.10 25.57
CA MET A 101 8.17 -8.94 26.48
C MET A 101 8.60 -10.39 26.29
N VAL A 102 9.12 -11.02 27.32
CA VAL A 102 9.60 -12.42 27.29
C VAL A 102 8.70 -13.39 28.04
N GLY A 103 7.69 -12.89 28.73
CA GLY A 103 6.76 -13.75 29.42
C GLY A 103 5.82 -13.00 30.37
N THR A 104 4.93 -13.76 30.97
CA THR A 104 4.06 -13.32 32.06
C THR A 104 4.02 -14.37 33.15
N PHE A 105 3.74 -13.95 34.31
CA PHE A 105 3.39 -14.86 35.41
C PHE A 105 2.30 -14.26 36.29
N LYS A 106 1.58 -15.13 36.94
CA LYS A 106 0.48 -14.75 37.82
C LYS A 106 0.79 -15.15 39.26
N VAL A 107 0.63 -14.21 40.17
CA VAL A 107 0.72 -14.47 41.61
C VAL A 107 -0.60 -14.03 42.24
N ALA A 108 -1.30 -15.01 42.84
CA ALA A 108 -2.67 -14.80 43.33
C ALA A 108 -3.57 -14.24 42.22
N SER A 109 -4.08 -13.03 42.36
CA SER A 109 -4.95 -12.37 41.39
C SER A 109 -4.21 -11.38 40.46
N ASN A 110 -2.92 -11.15 40.69
CA ASN A 110 -2.17 -10.14 39.95
C ASN A 110 -1.35 -10.74 38.81
N PHE A 111 -1.44 -10.13 37.64
CA PHE A 111 -0.58 -10.43 36.48
C PHE A 111 0.66 -9.55 36.51
N TYR A 112 1.77 -10.17 36.23
CA TYR A 112 3.07 -9.51 36.07
C TYR A 112 3.63 -9.81 34.71
N GLY A 113 4.22 -8.81 34.09
CA GLY A 113 4.98 -8.97 32.84
C GLY A 113 6.46 -9.14 33.13
N LEU A 114 7.13 -9.88 32.27
CA LEU A 114 8.58 -9.98 32.22
C LEU A 114 9.06 -9.25 30.97
N VAL A 115 9.84 -8.19 31.18
CA VAL A 115 10.39 -7.35 30.10
C VAL A 115 11.89 -7.46 30.12
N GLN A 116 12.46 -7.86 28.99
CA GLN A 116 13.90 -7.91 28.80
C GLN A 116 14.38 -6.59 28.21
N SER A 117 15.39 -6.01 28.84
CA SER A 117 16.10 -4.83 28.34
C SER A 117 17.19 -5.22 27.32
N LYS A 118 17.72 -4.22 26.62
CA LYS A 118 18.83 -4.38 25.67
C LYS A 118 20.06 -5.05 26.30
N ASP A 119 20.26 -4.88 27.60
CA ASP A 119 21.37 -5.47 28.35
C ASP A 119 21.18 -6.97 28.67
N GLY A 120 20.06 -7.54 28.22
CA GLY A 120 19.72 -8.94 28.46
C GLY A 120 19.08 -9.21 29.82
N LEU A 121 18.95 -8.21 30.68
CA LEU A 121 18.33 -8.33 32.00
C LEU A 121 16.82 -8.39 31.90
N VAL A 122 16.21 -9.28 32.69
CA VAL A 122 14.75 -9.43 32.73
C VAL A 122 14.21 -8.75 33.98
N HIS A 123 13.28 -7.84 33.75
CA HIS A 123 12.64 -7.06 34.82
C HIS A 123 11.17 -7.45 34.97
N LYS A 124 10.73 -7.54 36.20
CA LYS A 124 9.32 -7.72 36.54
C LYS A 124 8.60 -6.37 36.46
N VAL A 125 7.48 -6.32 35.76
CA VAL A 125 6.61 -5.14 35.67
C VAL A 125 5.17 -5.47 36.02
N GLN A 126 4.44 -4.46 36.49
CA GLN A 126 3.03 -4.57 36.87
C GLN A 126 2.24 -3.36 36.33
N PRO A 127 0.91 -3.45 36.27
CA PRO A 127 0.08 -2.29 35.91
C PRO A 127 0.40 -1.11 36.83
N GLY A 128 0.57 0.09 36.24
CA GLY A 128 0.98 1.30 36.93
C GLY A 128 2.48 1.60 36.89
N ASN A 129 3.37 0.62 36.60
CA ASN A 129 4.78 0.89 36.34
C ASN A 129 4.98 1.65 35.01
N TYR A 130 6.17 2.21 34.87
CA TYR A 130 6.54 2.98 33.69
C TYR A 130 7.69 2.32 32.93
N LEU A 131 7.61 2.40 31.60
CA LEU A 131 8.67 1.92 30.71
C LEU A 131 8.71 2.73 29.42
N GLY A 132 9.88 2.78 28.81
CA GLY A 132 10.09 3.61 27.63
C GLY A 132 10.45 5.07 27.96
N GLN A 133 11.15 5.74 27.05
CA GLN A 133 11.63 7.12 27.23
C GLN A 133 10.50 8.17 27.25
N ASN A 134 9.30 7.78 26.79
CA ASN A 134 8.15 8.66 26.62
C ASN A 134 7.15 8.54 27.78
N ASP A 135 7.61 8.32 28.99
CA ASP A 135 6.74 8.15 30.18
C ASP A 135 5.61 7.13 29.98
N GLY A 136 5.91 6.00 29.32
CA GLY A 136 4.94 4.96 28.98
C GLY A 136 4.39 4.26 30.22
N LYS A 137 3.18 4.59 30.65
CA LYS A 137 2.51 3.98 31.80
C LYS A 137 1.80 2.69 31.40
N ILE A 138 2.11 1.59 32.06
CA ILE A 138 1.44 0.31 31.88
C ILE A 138 0.00 0.42 32.38
N THR A 139 -0.95 0.16 31.49
CA THR A 139 -2.39 0.14 31.80
C THR A 139 -2.90 -1.26 32.08
N ASP A 140 -2.46 -2.24 31.29
CA ASP A 140 -2.90 -3.62 31.41
C ASP A 140 -1.83 -4.62 30.98
N ILE A 141 -1.84 -5.83 31.57
CA ILE A 141 -0.95 -6.92 31.23
C ILE A 141 -1.79 -8.16 30.94
N SER A 142 -1.73 -8.64 29.70
CA SER A 142 -2.34 -9.89 29.26
C SER A 142 -1.27 -10.97 29.01
N ALA A 143 -1.71 -12.19 28.75
CA ALA A 143 -0.79 -13.30 28.47
C ALA A 143 0.10 -13.07 27.24
N SER A 144 -0.37 -12.29 26.26
CA SER A 144 0.30 -12.09 24.97
C SER A 144 0.86 -10.68 24.76
N LYS A 145 0.48 -9.70 25.58
CA LYS A 145 0.91 -8.31 25.41
C LYS A 145 0.83 -7.51 26.69
N ILE A 146 1.67 -6.49 26.78
CA ILE A 146 1.61 -5.41 27.77
C ILE A 146 1.09 -4.18 27.05
N SER A 147 -0.05 -3.64 27.50
CA SER A 147 -0.63 -2.40 26.99
C SER A 147 -0.16 -1.22 27.82
N LEU A 148 0.21 -0.13 27.18
CA LEU A 148 0.69 1.07 27.83
C LEU A 148 0.24 2.33 27.10
N VAL A 149 0.31 3.47 27.76
CA VAL A 149 0.04 4.78 27.18
C VAL A 149 1.30 5.63 27.35
N GLU A 150 1.86 6.08 26.23
CA GLU A 150 3.00 6.98 26.16
C GLU A 150 2.54 8.44 26.08
N ILE A 151 3.34 9.33 26.61
CA ILE A 151 3.15 10.78 26.54
C ILE A 151 4.21 11.35 25.61
N ILE A 152 3.81 11.73 24.40
CA ILE A 152 4.71 12.24 23.35
C ILE A 152 4.47 13.73 23.11
N PRO A 153 5.51 14.52 22.80
CA PRO A 153 5.33 15.91 22.43
C PRO A 153 4.56 16.02 21.08
N ASP A 154 3.63 16.95 21.00
CA ASP A 154 2.82 17.23 19.81
C ASP A 154 3.52 18.12 18.77
N GLY A 155 4.73 18.61 19.07
CA GLY A 155 5.48 19.53 18.23
C GLY A 155 5.04 21.01 18.35
N LEU A 156 3.95 21.29 19.05
CA LEU A 156 3.39 22.62 19.26
C LEU A 156 3.59 23.14 20.69
N GLY A 157 4.42 22.45 21.47
CA GLY A 157 4.68 22.75 22.88
C GLY A 157 3.73 22.10 23.87
N GLY A 158 2.82 21.23 23.39
CA GLY A 158 1.95 20.36 24.15
C GLY A 158 2.41 18.90 24.16
N TYR A 159 1.59 18.05 24.78
CA TYR A 159 1.79 16.60 24.84
C TYR A 159 0.49 15.89 24.51
N VAL A 160 0.60 14.75 23.85
CA VAL A 160 -0.52 13.87 23.52
C VAL A 160 -0.27 12.46 24.04
N GLU A 161 -1.34 11.79 24.44
CA GLU A 161 -1.31 10.38 24.81
C GLU A 161 -1.34 9.52 23.53
N ARG A 162 -0.46 8.54 23.47
CA ARG A 162 -0.41 7.55 22.41
C ARG A 162 -0.48 6.15 23.01
N PRO A 163 -1.50 5.35 22.64
CA PRO A 163 -1.52 3.95 23.05
C PRO A 163 -0.39 3.19 22.35
N ALA A 164 0.31 2.36 23.10
CA ALA A 164 1.35 1.49 22.60
C ALA A 164 1.24 0.12 23.27
N SER A 165 1.91 -0.89 22.74
CA SER A 165 1.92 -2.23 23.30
C SER A 165 3.24 -2.94 23.02
N LEU A 166 3.67 -3.77 23.96
CA LEU A 166 4.74 -4.74 23.81
C LEU A 166 4.12 -6.13 23.67
N ALA A 167 4.27 -6.74 22.51
CA ALA A 167 3.83 -8.12 22.26
C ALA A 167 4.85 -9.11 22.84
N LEU A 168 4.37 -10.29 23.23
CA LEU A 168 5.22 -11.41 23.58
C LEU A 168 6.06 -11.80 22.36
N THR A 169 7.37 -11.91 22.57
CA THR A 169 8.29 -12.36 21.52
C THR A 169 8.57 -13.84 21.74
N ASP A 170 8.24 -14.66 20.74
CA ASP A 170 8.59 -16.07 20.67
C ASP A 170 10.09 -16.28 20.46
#